data_5e07e205edb913dfebb99d1db531c0ce
#
_entry.id   5e07e205edb913dfebb99d1db531c0ce
#
_cell.length_a   1.000
_cell.length_b   1.000
_cell.length_c   1.000
_cell.angle_alpha   90.00
_cell.angle_beta   90.00
_cell.angle_gamma   90.00
#
_symmetry.space_group_name_H-M   'P 1'
#
loop_
_entity.id
_entity.type
_entity.pdbx_description
1 polymer ?
#
loop_
_entity_poly.entity_id
_entity_poly.type
_entity_poly.pdbx_seq_one_letter_code
_entity_poly.pdbx_strand_id
1 'polypeptide(L)'
;MKSQILAIAALGTLAVFNCFSGVAYSRPLLVGQEPTTPTLIVIDDEEMAQLPVPVRDFLQLYKAGNIDGAVDFWRDSAIKFISLHSDSSEKDRKDALDKINQQISMVKSVLKVFNQEYGVCKDYTVLQEYTSVQDTYNIKSFLLRTRHEQISLFWRFTTIQTPKGTFLFSFQVSTDLRDIIKDDK
;
A
#
# COMPACT_ATOMS: atom_id res chain seq x y z
N MET A 1 26.19 -8.04 -5.12
CA MET A 1 25.33 -7.23 -4.24
C MET A 1 24.38 -6.27 -4.96
N LYS A 2 24.57 -6.00 -6.27
CA LYS A 2 23.73 -5.06 -7.07
C LYS A 2 22.36 -5.61 -7.51
N SER A 3 22.13 -6.94 -7.42
CA SER A 3 20.91 -7.60 -7.94
C SER A 3 19.72 -7.60 -6.98
N GLN A 4 19.92 -7.26 -5.70
CA GLN A 4 18.87 -7.38 -4.68
C GLN A 4 17.83 -6.24 -4.70
N ILE A 5 18.21 -5.04 -5.14
CA ILE A 5 17.28 -3.89 -5.21
C ILE A 5 16.17 -4.12 -6.24
N LEU A 6 16.52 -4.78 -7.35
CA LEU A 6 15.51 -5.14 -8.36
C LEU A 6 14.58 -6.27 -7.90
N ALA A 7 15.07 -7.16 -7.03
CA ALA A 7 14.25 -8.20 -6.42
C ALA A 7 13.18 -7.60 -5.51
N ILE A 8 13.47 -6.49 -4.80
CA ILE A 8 12.48 -5.76 -4.00
C ILE A 8 11.41 -5.13 -4.90
N ALA A 9 11.81 -4.56 -6.04
CA ALA A 9 10.86 -4.02 -7.02
C ALA A 9 9.94 -5.11 -7.61
N ALA A 10 10.47 -6.31 -7.83
CA ALA A 10 9.71 -7.43 -8.38
C ALA A 10 8.78 -8.09 -7.35
N LEU A 11 9.15 -8.11 -6.06
CA LEU A 11 8.34 -8.69 -4.99
C LEU A 11 7.22 -7.76 -4.52
N GLY A 12 7.45 -6.44 -4.50
CA GLY A 12 6.44 -5.47 -4.07
C GLY A 12 5.23 -5.37 -4.98
N THR A 13 5.35 -5.77 -6.24
CA THR A 13 4.28 -5.71 -7.24
C THR A 13 3.38 -6.95 -7.31
N LEU A 14 3.79 -8.06 -6.71
CA LEU A 14 3.02 -9.33 -6.75
C LEU A 14 1.91 -9.44 -5.70
N ALA A 15 1.93 -8.59 -4.67
CA ALA A 15 1.04 -8.74 -3.52
C ALA A 15 -0.37 -8.14 -3.67
N VAL A 16 -0.67 -7.45 -4.78
CA VAL A 16 -2.03 -6.94 -5.06
C VAL A 16 -3.03 -8.08 -5.37
N PHE A 17 -2.56 -9.32 -5.51
CA PHE A 17 -3.31 -10.39 -6.19
C PHE A 17 -4.05 -11.39 -5.31
N ASN A 18 -3.95 -11.34 -3.99
CA ASN A 18 -4.64 -12.33 -3.14
C ASN A 18 -6.09 -11.99 -2.79
N CYS A 19 -6.68 -10.93 -3.38
CA CYS A 19 -8.04 -10.50 -3.02
C CYS A 19 -9.19 -11.28 -3.70
N PHE A 20 -8.92 -12.23 -4.60
CA PHE A 20 -10.00 -12.87 -5.40
C PHE A 20 -10.33 -14.32 -5.07
N SER A 21 -9.88 -14.88 -3.95
CA SER A 21 -10.23 -16.27 -3.57
C SER A 21 -11.07 -16.34 -2.29
N GLY A 22 -12.19 -15.64 -2.26
CA GLY A 22 -13.06 -15.64 -1.08
C GLY A 22 -14.53 -15.57 -1.40
N VAL A 23 -15.07 -16.61 -2.07
CA VAL A 23 -16.51 -16.89 -1.99
C VAL A 23 -16.82 -17.23 -0.54
N ALA A 24 -17.77 -16.49 0.02
CA ALA A 24 -18.22 -16.58 1.39
C ALA A 24 -18.54 -18.02 1.81
N TYR A 25 -17.75 -18.58 2.71
CA TYR A 25 -18.18 -19.67 3.57
C TYR A 25 -18.39 -19.11 4.97
N SER A 26 -19.66 -18.93 5.32
CA SER A 26 -20.08 -18.69 6.70
C SER A 26 -19.65 -19.89 7.57
N ARG A 27 -18.64 -19.72 8.40
CA ARG A 27 -18.37 -20.67 9.50
C ARG A 27 -19.04 -20.16 10.77
N PRO A 28 -19.74 -21.02 11.52
CA PRO A 28 -20.34 -20.62 12.78
C PRO A 28 -19.28 -20.23 13.80
N LEU A 29 -19.49 -19.09 14.45
CA LEU A 29 -18.70 -18.59 15.56
C LEU A 29 -18.73 -19.59 16.72
N LEU A 30 -17.56 -20.11 17.09
CA LEU A 30 -17.35 -20.71 18.41
C LEU A 30 -17.37 -19.59 19.45
N VAL A 31 -18.38 -19.68 20.32
CA VAL A 31 -18.58 -18.84 21.50
C VAL A 31 -17.45 -19.12 22.49
N GLY A 32 -16.71 -18.11 22.89
CA GLY A 32 -15.88 -18.18 24.09
C GLY A 32 -14.50 -17.53 24.01
N GLN A 33 -14.44 -16.23 23.73
CA GLN A 33 -13.43 -15.30 24.25
C GLN A 33 -13.93 -13.88 23.94
N GLU A 34 -14.16 -13.10 24.99
CA GLU A 34 -14.49 -11.68 24.84
C GLU A 34 -13.32 -10.99 24.11
N PRO A 35 -13.55 -10.38 22.95
CA PRO A 35 -12.52 -9.53 22.34
C PRO A 35 -12.36 -8.30 23.23
N THR A 36 -11.18 -8.13 23.82
CA THR A 36 -10.78 -6.83 24.35
C THR A 36 -10.95 -5.80 23.23
N THR A 37 -11.94 -4.96 23.39
CA THR A 37 -12.25 -3.88 22.46
C THR A 37 -11.00 -3.01 22.31
N PRO A 38 -10.37 -2.92 21.13
CA PRO A 38 -9.30 -1.95 20.93
C PRO A 38 -9.94 -0.58 21.12
N THR A 39 -9.39 0.21 22.02
CA THR A 39 -9.77 1.60 22.22
C THR A 39 -9.65 2.31 20.87
N LEU A 40 -10.77 2.70 20.29
CA LEU A 40 -10.84 3.52 19.09
C LEU A 40 -10.22 4.86 19.43
N ILE A 41 -8.95 5.05 19.14
CA ILE A 41 -8.33 6.35 19.12
C ILE A 41 -8.87 7.04 17.86
N VAL A 42 -9.78 7.98 18.04
CA VAL A 42 -10.21 8.89 16.99
C VAL A 42 -9.02 9.81 16.74
N ILE A 43 -8.43 9.69 15.56
CA ILE A 43 -7.21 10.37 15.20
C ILE A 43 -7.57 11.66 14.50
N ASP A 44 -7.20 12.76 15.11
CA ASP A 44 -7.27 14.13 14.59
C ASP A 44 -6.23 14.35 13.47
N ASP A 45 -6.36 15.47 12.75
CA ASP A 45 -5.46 15.89 11.65
C ASP A 45 -3.97 15.91 12.02
N GLU A 46 -3.59 15.81 13.28
CA GLU A 46 -2.21 15.72 13.77
C GLU A 46 -1.50 14.41 13.39
N GLU A 47 -2.22 13.29 13.26
CA GLU A 47 -1.58 12.04 12.79
C GLU A 47 -1.32 12.03 11.27
N MET A 48 -2.08 12.82 10.51
CA MET A 48 -1.76 13.03 9.10
C MET A 48 -0.38 13.65 8.91
N ALA A 49 0.06 14.50 9.83
CA ALA A 49 1.36 15.14 9.78
C ALA A 49 2.53 14.16 9.94
N GLN A 50 2.29 12.96 10.49
CA GLN A 50 3.33 11.95 10.71
C GLN A 50 3.58 11.06 9.49
N LEU A 51 2.63 10.96 8.55
CA LEU A 51 2.83 10.19 7.34
C LEU A 51 3.76 10.91 6.35
N PRO A 52 4.63 10.16 5.65
CA PRO A 52 5.41 10.72 4.55
C PRO A 52 4.51 11.37 3.51
N VAL A 53 4.96 12.51 2.97
CA VAL A 53 4.22 13.27 1.96
C VAL A 53 3.65 12.39 0.85
N PRO A 54 4.40 11.44 0.24
CA PRO A 54 3.85 10.63 -0.82
C PRO A 54 2.71 9.69 -0.41
N VAL A 55 2.70 9.20 0.83
CA VAL A 55 1.58 8.38 1.34
C VAL A 55 0.35 9.24 1.58
N ARG A 56 0.56 10.41 2.16
CA ARG A 56 -0.50 11.38 2.42
C ARG A 56 -1.16 11.84 1.12
N ASP A 57 -0.39 12.20 0.11
CA ASP A 57 -0.89 12.67 -1.18
C ASP A 57 -1.70 11.58 -1.90
N PHE A 58 -1.24 10.32 -1.86
CA PHE A 58 -2.00 9.18 -2.37
C PHE A 58 -3.35 9.05 -1.63
N LEU A 59 -3.35 9.08 -0.30
CA LEU A 59 -4.55 8.93 0.51
C LEU A 59 -5.54 10.09 0.31
N GLN A 60 -5.06 11.31 0.11
CA GLN A 60 -5.91 12.45 -0.20
C GLN A 60 -6.64 12.27 -1.54
N LEU A 61 -5.93 11.83 -2.58
CA LEU A 61 -6.52 11.53 -3.88
C LEU A 61 -7.54 10.40 -3.77
N TYR A 62 -7.18 9.33 -3.04
CA TYR A 62 -8.06 8.18 -2.82
C TYR A 62 -9.33 8.59 -2.05
N LYS A 63 -9.20 9.35 -0.96
CA LYS A 63 -10.32 9.87 -0.17
C LYS A 63 -11.24 10.80 -0.97
N ALA A 64 -10.68 11.57 -1.90
CA ALA A 64 -11.45 12.40 -2.82
C ALA A 64 -12.18 11.60 -3.93
N GLY A 65 -12.05 10.27 -3.95
CA GLY A 65 -12.62 9.41 -5.00
C GLY A 65 -11.84 9.46 -6.32
N ASN A 66 -10.72 10.18 -6.37
CA ASN A 66 -9.85 10.26 -7.54
C ASN A 66 -8.91 9.05 -7.61
N ILE A 67 -9.48 7.87 -7.90
CA ILE A 67 -8.75 6.61 -7.94
C ILE A 67 -7.66 6.62 -9.01
N ASP A 68 -7.99 7.14 -10.21
CA ASP A 68 -7.03 7.21 -11.30
C ASP A 68 -5.83 8.07 -10.92
N GLY A 69 -6.08 9.24 -10.31
CA GLY A 69 -5.04 10.14 -9.84
C GLY A 69 -4.16 9.52 -8.75
N ALA A 70 -4.76 8.79 -7.79
CA ALA A 70 -3.99 8.11 -6.74
C ALA A 70 -3.05 7.04 -7.30
N VAL A 71 -3.53 6.21 -8.25
CA VAL A 71 -2.72 5.17 -8.87
C VAL A 71 -1.65 5.75 -9.79
N ASP A 72 -1.97 6.80 -10.55
CA ASP A 72 -0.99 7.50 -11.39
C ASP A 72 0.10 8.16 -10.53
N PHE A 73 -0.27 8.77 -9.41
CA PHE A 73 0.69 9.33 -8.45
C PHE A 73 1.66 8.26 -7.91
N TRP A 74 1.15 7.09 -7.49
CA TRP A 74 2.01 5.98 -7.09
C TRP A 74 2.94 5.54 -8.21
N ARG A 75 2.40 5.31 -9.42
CA ARG A 75 3.21 4.93 -10.60
C ARG A 75 4.36 5.90 -10.82
N ASP A 76 4.06 7.19 -10.86
CA ASP A 76 5.05 8.23 -11.16
C ASP A 76 6.12 8.32 -10.07
N SER A 77 5.74 8.12 -8.81
CA SER A 77 6.66 8.05 -7.68
C SER A 77 7.60 6.85 -7.79
N ALA A 78 7.07 5.65 -8.09
CA ALA A 78 7.88 4.44 -8.27
C ALA A 78 8.81 4.53 -9.48
N ILE A 79 8.31 5.03 -10.61
CA ILE A 79 9.11 5.26 -11.83
C ILE A 79 10.25 6.25 -11.55
N LYS A 80 9.95 7.34 -10.86
CA LYS A 80 10.95 8.35 -10.49
C LYS A 80 12.04 7.76 -9.61
N PHE A 81 11.69 6.94 -8.63
CA PHE A 81 12.67 6.23 -7.81
C PHE A 81 13.58 5.35 -8.66
N ILE A 82 13.01 4.48 -9.52
CA ILE A 82 13.76 3.59 -10.41
C ILE A 82 14.71 4.39 -11.31
N SER A 83 14.24 5.48 -11.89
CA SER A 83 15.03 6.31 -12.80
C SER A 83 16.21 7.01 -12.12
N LEU A 84 16.07 7.41 -10.86
CA LEU A 84 17.07 8.17 -10.12
C LEU A 84 18.13 7.30 -9.42
N HIS A 85 17.82 6.04 -9.13
CA HIS A 85 18.60 5.21 -8.23
C HIS A 85 19.01 3.86 -8.84
N SER A 86 18.67 3.61 -10.10
CA SER A 86 18.99 2.35 -10.74
C SER A 86 20.42 2.38 -11.27
N ASP A 87 21.33 1.72 -10.55
CA ASP A 87 22.63 1.26 -11.08
C ASP A 87 22.48 0.02 -11.95
N SER A 88 21.23 -0.42 -12.19
CA SER A 88 20.87 -1.61 -12.96
C SER A 88 21.10 -1.39 -14.44
N SER A 89 21.19 -2.49 -15.19
CA SER A 89 21.25 -2.42 -16.64
C SER A 89 19.99 -1.73 -17.20
N GLU A 90 20.12 -1.12 -18.38
CA GLU A 90 18.99 -0.51 -19.07
C GLU A 90 17.84 -1.50 -19.29
N LYS A 91 18.17 -2.78 -19.54
CA LYS A 91 17.19 -3.86 -19.67
C LYS A 91 16.39 -4.06 -18.38
N ASP A 92 17.06 -4.20 -17.24
CA ASP A 92 16.39 -4.44 -15.96
C ASP A 92 15.44 -3.27 -15.59
N ARG A 93 15.88 -2.05 -15.88
CA ARG A 93 15.08 -0.85 -15.67
C ARG A 93 13.82 -0.86 -16.55
N LYS A 94 13.98 -1.20 -17.84
CA LYS A 94 12.85 -1.33 -18.76
C LYS A 94 11.88 -2.40 -18.30
N ASP A 95 12.38 -3.59 -17.93
CA ASP A 95 11.55 -4.69 -17.43
C ASP A 95 10.75 -4.30 -16.17
N ALA A 96 11.35 -3.51 -15.26
CA ALA A 96 10.66 -3.01 -14.08
C ALA A 96 9.55 -2.00 -14.45
N LEU A 97 9.81 -1.09 -15.38
CA LEU A 97 8.84 -0.12 -15.87
C LEU A 97 7.66 -0.79 -16.58
N ASP A 98 7.95 -1.79 -17.42
CA ASP A 98 6.92 -2.54 -18.14
C ASP A 98 6.01 -3.31 -17.17
N LYS A 99 6.55 -3.90 -16.11
CA LYS A 99 5.77 -4.55 -15.05
C LYS A 99 4.84 -3.57 -14.33
N ILE A 100 5.34 -2.40 -13.94
CA ILE A 100 4.50 -1.37 -13.31
C ILE A 100 3.36 -0.99 -14.25
N ASN A 101 3.66 -0.68 -15.50
CA ASN A 101 2.67 -0.26 -16.49
C ASN A 101 1.59 -1.33 -16.77
N GLN A 102 1.96 -2.61 -16.80
CA GLN A 102 1.02 -3.71 -16.97
C GLN A 102 0.02 -3.82 -15.80
N GLN A 103 0.43 -3.47 -14.59
CA GLN A 103 -0.40 -3.61 -13.41
C GLN A 103 -1.37 -2.44 -13.17
N ILE A 104 -1.08 -1.27 -13.72
CA ILE A 104 -1.85 -0.05 -13.45
C ILE A 104 -3.34 -0.21 -13.73
N SER A 105 -3.70 -0.74 -14.91
CA SER A 105 -5.10 -0.89 -15.31
C SER A 105 -5.87 -1.79 -14.35
N MET A 106 -5.22 -2.85 -13.87
CA MET A 106 -5.81 -3.77 -12.94
C MET A 106 -5.96 -3.14 -11.54
N VAL A 107 -4.92 -2.47 -11.04
CA VAL A 107 -4.97 -1.76 -9.76
C VAL A 107 -6.09 -0.73 -9.77
N LYS A 108 -6.18 0.09 -10.83
CA LYS A 108 -7.28 1.05 -11.01
C LYS A 108 -8.64 0.38 -10.96
N SER A 109 -8.79 -0.75 -11.66
CA SER A 109 -10.07 -1.49 -11.69
C SER A 109 -10.45 -2.02 -10.32
N VAL A 110 -9.52 -2.63 -9.58
CA VAL A 110 -9.77 -3.16 -8.23
C VAL A 110 -10.16 -2.04 -7.26
N LEU A 111 -9.42 -0.93 -7.25
CA LEU A 111 -9.73 0.19 -6.35
C LEU A 111 -11.06 0.88 -6.71
N LYS A 112 -11.43 0.94 -8.00
CA LYS A 112 -12.75 1.44 -8.42
C LYS A 112 -13.87 0.52 -7.94
N VAL A 113 -13.70 -0.80 -8.04
CA VAL A 113 -14.66 -1.77 -7.51
C VAL A 113 -14.82 -1.59 -6.00
N PHE A 114 -13.72 -1.46 -5.24
CA PHE A 114 -13.80 -1.20 -3.80
C PHE A 114 -14.58 0.09 -3.49
N ASN A 115 -14.30 1.16 -4.23
CA ASN A 115 -15.00 2.43 -4.03
C ASN A 115 -16.49 2.36 -4.40
N GLN A 116 -16.84 1.57 -5.43
CA GLN A 116 -18.23 1.37 -5.86
C GLN A 116 -19.01 0.46 -4.89
N GLU A 117 -18.40 -0.63 -4.43
CA GLU A 117 -19.07 -1.59 -3.57
C GLU A 117 -19.14 -1.14 -2.11
N TYR A 118 -18.10 -0.50 -1.61
CA TYR A 118 -17.98 -0.17 -0.17
C TYR A 118 -18.14 1.31 0.15
N GLY A 119 -18.35 2.14 -0.89
CA GLY A 119 -18.44 3.60 -0.76
C GLY A 119 -17.08 4.28 -0.68
N VAL A 120 -17.11 5.61 -0.67
CA VAL A 120 -15.90 6.43 -0.59
C VAL A 120 -15.20 6.27 0.77
N CYS A 121 -13.88 6.44 0.76
CA CYS A 121 -13.09 6.48 1.98
C CYS A 121 -13.48 7.70 2.82
N LYS A 122 -13.88 7.48 4.08
CA LYS A 122 -14.29 8.55 5.03
C LYS A 122 -13.09 9.07 5.82
N ASP A 123 -12.31 8.15 6.35
CA ASP A 123 -11.14 8.44 7.17
C ASP A 123 -10.12 7.29 7.11
N TYR A 124 -8.98 7.50 7.73
CA TYR A 124 -7.98 6.46 7.91
C TYR A 124 -7.30 6.56 9.27
N THR A 125 -6.73 5.45 9.69
CA THR A 125 -6.01 5.30 10.96
C THR A 125 -4.68 4.62 10.68
N VAL A 126 -3.58 5.15 11.18
CA VAL A 126 -2.28 4.48 11.18
C VAL A 126 -2.29 3.43 12.28
N LEU A 127 -2.09 2.16 11.91
CA LEU A 127 -2.06 1.05 12.85
C LEU A 127 -0.64 0.76 13.34
N GLN A 128 0.34 0.83 12.42
CA GLN A 128 1.73 0.52 12.72
C GLN A 128 2.68 1.14 11.71
N GLU A 129 3.89 1.48 12.16
CA GLU A 129 5.02 1.88 11.33
C GLU A 129 6.17 0.89 11.56
N TYR A 130 6.80 0.47 10.47
CA TYR A 130 8.01 -0.34 10.47
C TYR A 130 9.12 0.42 9.75
N THR A 131 10.32 0.35 10.29
CA THR A 131 11.49 0.93 9.65
C THR A 131 12.55 -0.14 9.49
N SER A 132 13.11 -0.24 8.29
CA SER A 132 14.28 -1.05 8.00
C SER A 132 15.30 -0.24 7.20
N VAL A 133 16.57 -0.54 7.40
CA VAL A 133 17.65 0.08 6.64
C VAL A 133 18.28 -0.99 5.77
N GLN A 134 18.29 -0.76 4.47
CA GLN A 134 18.93 -1.65 3.49
C GLN A 134 19.93 -0.84 2.67
N ASP A 135 21.19 -1.18 2.82
CA ASP A 135 22.32 -0.46 2.20
C ASP A 135 22.31 1.05 2.58
N THR A 136 21.98 1.90 1.60
CA THR A 136 21.91 3.37 1.77
C THR A 136 20.48 3.90 1.84
N TYR A 137 19.48 3.00 1.83
CA TYR A 137 18.07 3.36 1.81
C TYR A 137 17.40 3.14 3.16
N ASN A 138 16.63 4.13 3.58
CA ASN A 138 15.72 3.98 4.71
C ASN A 138 14.33 3.59 4.18
N ILE A 139 13.92 2.35 4.45
CA ILE A 139 12.65 1.81 4.00
C ILE A 139 11.68 1.88 5.17
N LYS A 140 10.55 2.54 4.95
CA LYS A 140 9.46 2.62 5.93
C LYS A 140 8.21 1.99 5.36
N SER A 141 7.59 1.13 6.16
CA SER A 141 6.28 0.54 5.85
C SER A 141 5.25 1.02 6.86
N PHE A 142 4.11 1.45 6.36
CA PHE A 142 2.99 1.95 7.15
C PHE A 142 1.79 1.04 6.96
N LEU A 143 1.32 0.46 8.05
CA LEU A 143 0.08 -0.28 8.07
C LEU A 143 -1.04 0.66 8.46
N LEU A 144 -2.03 0.83 7.59
CA LEU A 144 -3.17 1.70 7.79
C LEU A 144 -4.48 0.94 7.64
N ARG A 145 -5.51 1.49 8.27
CA ARG A 145 -6.90 1.11 8.04
C ARG A 145 -7.66 2.31 7.48
N THR A 146 -8.34 2.15 6.34
CA THR A 146 -9.31 3.12 5.85
C THR A 146 -10.72 2.66 6.18
N ARG A 147 -11.58 3.57 6.60
CA ARG A 147 -12.99 3.31 6.86
C ARG A 147 -13.82 3.75 5.66
N HIS A 148 -14.62 2.85 5.16
CA HIS A 148 -15.62 3.07 4.12
C HIS A 148 -17.02 2.97 4.72
N GLU A 149 -18.05 3.11 3.90
CA GLU A 149 -19.44 3.06 4.40
C GLU A 149 -19.82 1.70 4.98
N GLN A 150 -19.36 0.63 4.34
CA GLN A 150 -19.75 -0.74 4.68
C GLN A 150 -18.65 -1.55 5.35
N ILE A 151 -17.38 -1.24 5.04
CA ILE A 151 -16.24 -2.00 5.58
C ILE A 151 -15.02 -1.10 5.86
N SER A 152 -14.00 -1.71 6.45
CA SER A 152 -12.65 -1.17 6.49
C SER A 152 -11.75 -1.90 5.51
N LEU A 153 -10.86 -1.16 4.84
CA LEU A 153 -9.75 -1.73 4.08
C LEU A 153 -8.45 -1.54 4.85
N PHE A 154 -7.58 -2.51 4.76
CA PHE A 154 -6.25 -2.47 5.34
C PHE A 154 -5.23 -2.26 4.25
N TRP A 155 -4.26 -1.39 4.51
CA TRP A 155 -3.25 -0.98 3.55
C TRP A 155 -1.87 -1.14 4.15
N ARG A 156 -0.92 -1.59 3.36
CA ARG A 156 0.50 -1.43 3.65
C ARG A 156 1.09 -0.55 2.57
N PHE A 157 1.60 0.60 2.95
CA PHE A 157 2.38 1.47 2.08
C PHE A 157 3.85 1.30 2.39
N THR A 158 4.68 1.16 1.36
CA THR A 158 6.14 1.12 1.50
C THR A 158 6.73 2.34 0.84
N THR A 159 7.51 3.10 1.60
CA THR A 159 8.25 4.26 1.10
C THR A 159 9.75 3.99 1.19
N ILE A 160 10.50 4.60 0.27
CA ILE A 160 11.95 4.58 0.26
C ILE A 160 12.43 6.02 0.39
N GLN A 161 13.19 6.28 1.45
CA GLN A 161 13.82 7.57 1.68
C GLN A 161 15.26 7.53 1.20
N THR A 162 15.66 8.52 0.42
CA THR A 162 16.99 8.70 -0.15
C THR A 162 17.43 10.15 0.02
N PRO A 163 18.70 10.49 -0.23
CA PRO A 163 19.14 11.89 -0.27
C PRO A 163 18.40 12.74 -1.32
N LYS A 164 17.80 12.10 -2.33
CA LYS A 164 17.06 12.77 -3.42
C LYS A 164 15.55 12.92 -3.12
N GLY A 165 15.10 12.40 -1.98
CA GLY A 165 13.70 12.51 -1.53
C GLY A 165 13.10 11.20 -1.02
N THR A 166 11.82 11.28 -0.68
CA THR A 166 11.00 10.14 -0.26
C THR A 166 10.06 9.76 -1.40
N PHE A 167 9.98 8.47 -1.70
CA PHE A 167 9.20 7.92 -2.80
C PHE A 167 8.22 6.89 -2.27
N LEU A 168 6.97 6.94 -2.73
CA LEU A 168 6.01 5.86 -2.54
C LEU A 168 6.34 4.76 -3.56
N PHE A 169 6.88 3.65 -3.05
CA PHE A 169 7.40 2.58 -3.89
C PHE A 169 6.35 1.51 -4.19
N SER A 170 5.63 1.06 -3.16
CA SER A 170 4.58 0.06 -3.31
C SER A 170 3.47 0.26 -2.31
N PHE A 171 2.32 -0.35 -2.59
CA PHE A 171 1.25 -0.53 -1.62
C PHE A 171 0.55 -1.87 -1.83
N GLN A 172 -0.07 -2.34 -0.78
CA GLN A 172 -0.95 -3.51 -0.74
C GLN A 172 -2.27 -3.08 -0.13
N VAL A 173 -3.37 -3.71 -0.53
CA VAL A 173 -4.70 -3.48 0.05
C VAL A 173 -5.47 -4.78 0.16
N SER A 174 -6.16 -4.97 1.29
CA SER A 174 -7.04 -6.12 1.53
C SER A 174 -8.20 -5.73 2.43
N THR A 175 -9.26 -6.53 2.38
CA THR A 175 -10.36 -6.49 3.36
C THR A 175 -10.01 -7.26 4.65
N ASP A 176 -8.95 -8.05 4.64
CA ASP A 176 -8.47 -8.82 5.79
C ASP A 176 -7.05 -8.39 6.18
N LEU A 177 -6.90 -7.93 7.42
CA LEU A 177 -5.60 -7.51 7.97
C LEU A 177 -4.57 -8.65 7.90
N ARG A 178 -4.98 -9.90 8.04
CA ARG A 178 -4.08 -11.06 8.02
C ARG A 178 -3.36 -11.24 6.68
N ASP A 179 -4.00 -10.84 5.58
CA ASP A 179 -3.38 -10.92 4.25
C ASP A 179 -2.24 -9.93 4.09
N ILE A 180 -2.35 -8.78 4.76
CA ILE A 180 -1.35 -7.72 4.74
C ILE A 180 -0.13 -8.04 5.62
N ILE A 181 -0.32 -8.81 6.72
CA ILE A 181 0.74 -9.08 7.70
C ILE A 181 1.54 -10.35 7.36
N LYS A 182 0.99 -11.27 6.56
CA LYS A 182 1.61 -12.58 6.25
C LYS A 182 2.98 -12.50 5.57
N ASP A 183 3.27 -11.41 4.89
CA ASP A 183 4.50 -11.23 4.11
C ASP A 183 5.72 -10.82 4.98
N ASP A 184 5.57 -10.76 6.31
CA ASP A 184 6.66 -10.36 7.23
C ASP A 184 7.48 -11.55 7.79
N LYS A 185 7.36 -12.76 7.21
CA LYS A 185 8.08 -13.96 7.68
C LYS A 185 9.18 -14.40 6.71
#